data_f84bcefeb6b360caf678f904416a9922
#
_entry.id   f84bcefeb6b360caf678f904416a9922
#
_cell.length_a   1.000
_cell.length_b   1.000
_cell.length_c   1.000
_cell.angle_alpha   90.00
_cell.angle_beta   90.00
_cell.angle_gamma   90.00
#
_symmetry.space_group_name_H-M   'P 1'
#
loop_
_entity.id
_entity.type
_entity.pdbx_description
1 polymer ?
#
loop_
_entity_poly.entity_id
_entity_poly.type
_entity_poly.pdbx_seq_one_letter_code
_entity_poly.pdbx_strand_id
1 'polypeptide(L)'
;MKKVYVLLADGFETIEATAPIDILRRCKVDVTTVSISGSIKVTCSHNIQMKADTTLDDIAAEKAGNAIRSTDTEGNNCCSDLLSDGDMIVLPGGYPGYANLMDSDTVGRIIKKYYKEGKWVAAICGAPAVLAKNKIAAGSHITCHSSVIDKMGDYIYTGRPVEQDGNLITGIGAGLSIDFGIRLARVLTDRETVELLKKRMEIRSCNTVDASSSTRTE
;
A
#
# COMPACT_ATOMS: atom_id res chain seq x y z
N MET A 1 -11.89 8.50 12.62
CA MET A 1 -10.48 8.57 12.14
C MET A 1 -10.35 7.55 11.02
N LYS A 2 -9.70 7.87 9.91
CA LYS A 2 -9.49 6.93 8.80
C LYS A 2 -8.48 5.86 9.21
N LYS A 3 -8.72 4.60 8.81
CA LYS A 3 -7.90 3.46 9.16
C LYS A 3 -7.29 2.81 7.92
N VAL A 4 -6.00 2.53 7.97
CA VAL A 4 -5.22 1.96 6.85
C VAL A 4 -4.49 0.72 7.32
N TYR A 5 -4.55 -0.33 6.52
CA TYR A 5 -3.73 -1.51 6.69
C TYR A 5 -2.63 -1.58 5.65
N VAL A 6 -1.39 -1.77 6.09
CA VAL A 6 -0.24 -2.01 5.21
C VAL A 6 0.17 -3.47 5.35
N LEU A 7 0.03 -4.24 4.29
CA LEU A 7 0.37 -5.68 4.29
C LEU A 7 1.85 -5.87 4.02
N LEU A 8 2.54 -6.53 4.93
CA LEU A 8 3.97 -6.82 4.85
C LEU A 8 4.20 -8.33 4.63
N ALA A 9 5.02 -8.65 3.65
CA ALA A 9 5.54 -9.99 3.41
C ALA A 9 7.06 -9.96 3.39
N ASP A 10 7.73 -11.06 3.76
CA ASP A 10 9.18 -11.14 3.65
C ASP A 10 9.62 -10.83 2.21
N GLY A 11 10.64 -9.98 2.09
CA GLY A 11 11.12 -9.44 0.82
C GLY A 11 10.41 -8.15 0.38
N PHE A 12 9.62 -7.50 1.23
CA PHE A 12 9.04 -6.18 0.91
C PHE A 12 10.12 -5.11 0.67
N GLU A 13 9.81 -4.06 -0.08
CA GLU A 13 10.72 -2.92 -0.24
C GLU A 13 10.56 -1.92 0.91
N THR A 14 11.68 -1.61 1.57
CA THR A 14 11.69 -0.83 2.82
C THR A 14 11.03 0.53 2.67
N ILE A 15 11.46 1.33 1.69
CA ILE A 15 10.95 2.70 1.52
C ILE A 15 9.51 2.72 1.00
N GLU A 16 9.11 1.73 0.23
CA GLU A 16 7.75 1.61 -0.28
C GLU A 16 6.73 1.30 0.82
N ALA A 17 7.17 0.65 1.90
CA ALA A 17 6.37 0.45 3.09
C ALA A 17 6.49 1.64 4.06
N THR A 18 7.72 2.02 4.44
CA THR A 18 7.95 2.95 5.55
C THR A 18 7.58 4.40 5.22
N ALA A 19 7.81 4.87 3.98
CA ALA A 19 7.47 6.24 3.60
C ALA A 19 5.95 6.50 3.66
N PRO A 20 5.07 5.66 3.06
CA PRO A 20 3.63 5.83 3.23
C PRO A 20 3.15 5.71 4.68
N ILE A 21 3.73 4.78 5.47
CA ILE A 21 3.39 4.61 6.88
C ILE A 21 3.69 5.90 7.66
N ASP A 22 4.91 6.46 7.53
CA ASP A 22 5.32 7.68 8.22
C ASP A 22 4.43 8.87 7.80
N ILE A 23 4.19 9.05 6.51
CA ILE A 23 3.37 10.12 5.97
C ILE A 23 1.93 10.05 6.53
N LEU A 24 1.31 8.89 6.48
CA LEU A 24 -0.07 8.72 6.95
C LEU A 24 -0.17 8.90 8.47
N ARG A 25 0.78 8.37 9.24
CA ARG A 25 0.83 8.57 10.71
C ARG A 25 1.03 10.04 11.08
N ARG A 26 1.85 10.79 10.33
CA ARG A 26 1.98 12.26 10.49
C ARG A 26 0.68 13.00 10.23
N CYS A 27 -0.14 12.50 9.30
CA CYS A 27 -1.47 13.02 9.02
C CYS A 27 -2.56 12.55 10.01
N LYS A 28 -2.18 11.87 11.10
CA LYS A 28 -3.10 11.34 12.11
C LYS A 28 -4.07 10.28 11.58
N VAL A 29 -3.69 9.60 10.51
CA VAL A 29 -4.40 8.40 10.04
C VAL A 29 -4.00 7.22 10.93
N ASP A 30 -4.95 6.37 11.29
CA ASP A 30 -4.72 5.13 12.03
C ASP A 30 -4.10 4.10 11.07
N VAL A 31 -2.79 3.84 11.20
CA VAL A 31 -2.07 2.91 10.33
C VAL A 31 -1.62 1.71 11.12
N THR A 32 -2.09 0.54 10.71
CA THR A 32 -1.69 -0.77 11.25
C THR A 32 -0.90 -1.53 10.20
N THR A 33 0.32 -1.92 10.53
CA THR A 33 1.13 -2.82 9.71
C THR A 33 0.80 -4.27 10.04
N VAL A 34 0.54 -5.07 9.02
CA VAL A 34 0.09 -6.46 9.17
C VAL A 34 1.03 -7.39 8.43
N SER A 35 1.71 -8.26 9.15
CA SER A 35 2.46 -9.35 8.53
C SER A 35 1.50 -10.42 7.98
N ILE A 36 1.73 -10.85 6.76
CA ILE A 36 0.96 -11.97 6.16
C ILE A 36 1.51 -13.35 6.54
N SER A 37 2.66 -13.39 7.22
CA SER A 37 3.23 -14.62 7.80
C SER A 37 2.81 -14.77 9.26
N GLY A 38 3.02 -15.96 9.84
CA GLY A 38 2.76 -16.22 11.26
C GLY A 38 3.73 -15.51 12.22
N SER A 39 4.60 -14.62 11.73
CA SER A 39 5.57 -13.85 12.52
C SER A 39 5.36 -12.35 12.35
N ILE A 40 5.36 -11.60 13.47
CA ILE A 40 5.38 -10.14 13.43
C ILE A 40 6.72 -9.56 12.95
N LYS A 41 7.81 -10.37 12.90
CA LYS A 41 9.09 -9.94 12.34
C LYS A 41 9.08 -10.23 10.85
N VAL A 42 9.24 -9.18 10.05
CA VAL A 42 9.27 -9.25 8.58
C VAL A 42 10.60 -8.69 8.10
N THR A 43 11.26 -9.41 7.21
CA THR A 43 12.56 -9.00 6.66
C THR A 43 12.36 -8.41 5.27
N CYS A 44 12.86 -7.22 5.01
CA CYS A 44 12.78 -6.58 3.70
C CYS A 44 13.74 -7.20 2.67
N SER A 45 13.61 -6.81 1.41
CA SER A 45 14.46 -7.26 0.29
C SER A 45 15.96 -6.96 0.47
N HIS A 46 16.30 -6.00 1.33
CA HIS A 46 17.67 -5.58 1.63
C HIS A 46 18.12 -5.98 3.05
N ASN A 47 17.51 -7.03 3.61
CA ASN A 47 17.89 -7.65 4.89
C ASN A 47 17.73 -6.72 6.12
N ILE A 48 16.81 -5.77 6.08
CA ILE A 48 16.41 -4.96 7.23
C ILE A 48 15.17 -5.61 7.86
N GLN A 49 15.21 -5.87 9.16
CA GLN A 49 14.05 -6.39 9.87
C GLN A 49 13.15 -5.27 10.35
N MET A 50 11.86 -5.45 10.13
CA MET A 50 10.81 -4.60 10.66
C MET A 50 9.86 -5.43 11.52
N LYS A 51 9.40 -4.86 12.62
CA LYS A 51 8.34 -5.44 13.43
C LYS A 51 7.00 -4.88 12.97
N ALA A 52 6.13 -5.73 12.44
CA ALA A 52 4.73 -5.39 12.18
C ALA A 52 3.97 -5.19 13.49
N ASP A 53 2.85 -4.44 13.43
CA ASP A 53 2.00 -4.22 14.60
C ASP A 53 1.25 -5.52 14.98
N THR A 54 0.89 -6.34 13.99
CA THR A 54 0.16 -7.61 14.17
C THR A 54 0.39 -8.55 12.98
N THR A 55 -0.18 -9.77 13.05
CA THR A 55 -0.22 -10.73 11.94
C THR A 55 -1.66 -10.95 11.45
N LEU A 56 -1.84 -11.51 10.25
CA LEU A 56 -3.15 -11.95 9.79
C LEU A 56 -3.73 -13.06 10.67
N ASP A 57 -2.88 -13.92 11.19
CA ASP A 57 -3.28 -15.03 12.04
C ASP A 57 -3.80 -14.54 13.40
N ASP A 58 -3.12 -13.53 14.01
CA ASP A 58 -3.56 -12.92 15.27
C ASP A 58 -4.93 -12.26 15.10
N ILE A 59 -5.14 -11.51 14.00
CA ILE A 59 -6.42 -10.87 13.70
C ILE A 59 -7.52 -11.93 13.47
N ALA A 60 -7.20 -13.02 12.81
CA ALA A 60 -8.14 -14.12 12.61
C ALA A 60 -8.52 -14.78 13.93
N ALA A 61 -7.55 -15.03 14.79
CA ALA A 61 -7.77 -15.62 16.12
C ALA A 61 -8.62 -14.70 17.01
N GLU A 62 -8.35 -13.40 17.02
CA GLU A 62 -9.14 -12.43 17.79
C GLU A 62 -10.59 -12.39 17.32
N LYS A 63 -10.83 -12.37 16.00
CA LYS A 63 -12.19 -12.39 15.46
C LYS A 63 -12.93 -13.71 15.76
N ALA A 64 -12.24 -14.85 15.66
CA ALA A 64 -12.82 -16.14 16.02
C ALA A 64 -13.18 -16.21 17.51
N GLY A 65 -12.33 -15.70 18.40
CA GLY A 65 -12.60 -15.60 19.83
C GLY A 65 -13.80 -14.71 20.17
N ASN A 66 -13.99 -13.63 19.40
CA ASN A 66 -15.14 -12.74 19.54
C ASN A 66 -16.44 -13.34 18.94
N ALA A 67 -16.35 -14.12 17.86
CA ALA A 67 -17.48 -14.81 17.26
C ALA A 67 -18.08 -15.91 18.18
N ILE A 68 -17.24 -16.57 18.98
CA ILE A 68 -17.70 -17.56 19.98
C ILE A 68 -18.51 -16.88 21.11
N ARG A 69 -18.34 -15.59 21.33
CA ARG A 69 -19.11 -14.79 22.31
C ARG A 69 -20.42 -14.22 21.77
N SER A 70 -20.58 -14.14 20.46
CA SER A 70 -21.82 -13.77 19.78
C SER A 70 -22.40 -15.03 19.12
N THR A 71 -23.50 -15.53 19.69
CA THR A 71 -24.23 -16.70 19.16
C THR A 71 -24.95 -16.34 17.88
N ASP A 72 -24.25 -16.46 16.73
CA ASP A 72 -24.89 -16.46 15.42
C ASP A 72 -24.56 -17.77 14.71
N THR A 73 -25.65 -18.54 14.54
CA THR A 73 -25.70 -19.87 13.96
C THR A 73 -25.66 -19.82 12.44
N GLU A 74 -24.54 -19.45 11.85
CA GLU A 74 -24.26 -19.82 10.46
C GLU A 74 -22.74 -19.97 10.27
N GLY A 75 -22.30 -21.21 10.11
CA GLY A 75 -20.90 -21.62 9.99
C GLY A 75 -20.23 -21.15 8.70
N ASN A 76 -20.15 -19.87 8.47
CA ASN A 76 -19.34 -19.29 7.42
C ASN A 76 -17.99 -18.84 8.00
N ASN A 77 -16.96 -19.61 7.65
CA ASN A 77 -15.57 -19.36 8.01
C ASN A 77 -15.10 -18.02 7.38
N CYS A 78 -15.19 -16.93 8.13
CA CYS A 78 -15.19 -15.56 7.62
C CYS A 78 -13.79 -14.97 7.47
N CYS A 79 -12.90 -15.62 6.70
CA CYS A 79 -11.62 -15.01 6.28
C CYS A 79 -11.81 -13.72 5.44
N SER A 80 -13.01 -13.51 4.89
CA SER A 80 -13.32 -12.32 4.09
C SER A 80 -13.51 -11.05 4.94
N ASP A 81 -13.75 -11.19 6.24
CA ASP A 81 -13.98 -10.06 7.15
C ASP A 81 -12.73 -9.60 7.88
N LEU A 82 -11.60 -10.27 7.62
CA LEU A 82 -10.31 -9.76 8.09
C LEU A 82 -10.10 -8.36 7.54
N LEU A 83 -9.69 -7.43 8.42
CA LEU A 83 -9.42 -6.03 8.08
C LEU A 83 -10.64 -5.24 7.54
N SER A 84 -11.87 -5.72 7.74
CA SER A 84 -13.09 -5.11 7.15
C SER A 84 -13.40 -3.71 7.68
N ASP A 85 -12.82 -3.29 8.79
CA ASP A 85 -12.97 -1.97 9.42
C ASP A 85 -12.02 -0.91 8.85
N GLY A 86 -11.10 -1.27 7.94
CA GLY A 86 -10.23 -0.32 7.27
C GLY A 86 -10.91 0.45 6.14
N ASP A 87 -10.40 1.65 5.88
CA ASP A 87 -10.77 2.50 4.73
C ASP A 87 -9.86 2.28 3.52
N MET A 88 -8.63 1.84 3.76
CA MET A 88 -7.61 1.61 2.73
C MET A 88 -6.74 0.40 3.06
N ILE A 89 -6.32 -0.31 2.01
CA ILE A 89 -5.28 -1.33 2.07
C ILE A 89 -4.12 -0.95 1.16
N VAL A 90 -2.89 -1.12 1.65
CA VAL A 90 -1.64 -0.75 0.94
C VAL A 90 -0.76 -1.99 0.78
N LEU A 91 -0.31 -2.20 -0.44
CA LEU A 91 0.58 -3.29 -0.83
C LEU A 91 1.93 -2.71 -1.27
N PRO A 92 2.99 -2.78 -0.46
CA PRO A 92 4.35 -2.47 -0.89
C PRO A 92 4.85 -3.48 -1.92
N GLY A 93 5.81 -3.08 -2.74
CA GLY A 93 6.51 -3.98 -3.65
C GLY A 93 7.72 -4.64 -2.97
N GLY A 94 8.80 -4.78 -3.74
CA GLY A 94 9.98 -5.57 -3.35
C GLY A 94 9.83 -7.04 -3.72
N TYR A 95 10.93 -7.66 -4.13
CA TYR A 95 10.97 -9.09 -4.43
C TYR A 95 11.77 -9.84 -3.35
N PRO A 96 11.25 -10.97 -2.84
CA PRO A 96 10.02 -11.68 -3.22
C PRO A 96 8.73 -11.15 -2.55
N GLY A 97 8.73 -10.04 -1.82
CA GLY A 97 7.60 -9.56 -1.02
C GLY A 97 6.28 -9.48 -1.78
N TYR A 98 6.25 -8.80 -2.94
CA TYR A 98 5.02 -8.73 -3.74
C TYR A 98 4.61 -10.11 -4.30
N ALA A 99 5.56 -11.01 -4.56
CA ALA A 99 5.24 -12.38 -4.98
C ALA A 99 4.57 -13.15 -3.84
N ASN A 100 5.07 -13.03 -2.63
CA ASN A 100 4.46 -13.63 -1.44
C ASN A 100 3.05 -13.07 -1.17
N LEU A 101 2.84 -11.75 -1.35
CA LEU A 101 1.50 -11.15 -1.30
C LEU A 101 0.59 -11.72 -2.39
N MET A 102 1.13 -11.89 -3.60
CA MET A 102 0.41 -12.40 -4.76
C MET A 102 0.00 -13.88 -4.59
N ASP A 103 0.78 -14.68 -3.89
CA ASP A 103 0.52 -16.11 -3.67
C ASP A 103 -0.42 -16.36 -2.47
N SER A 104 -0.73 -15.33 -1.68
CA SER A 104 -1.66 -15.43 -0.58
C SER A 104 -3.12 -15.29 -1.03
N ASP A 105 -3.88 -16.39 -0.99
CA ASP A 105 -5.32 -16.36 -1.27
C ASP A 105 -6.08 -15.45 -0.30
N THR A 106 -5.62 -15.33 0.94
CA THR A 106 -6.21 -14.45 1.95
C THR A 106 -6.05 -12.99 1.55
N VAL A 107 -4.85 -12.57 1.11
CA VAL A 107 -4.62 -11.24 0.55
C VAL A 107 -5.54 -11.00 -0.64
N GLY A 108 -5.63 -11.96 -1.57
CA GLY A 108 -6.50 -11.87 -2.74
C GLY A 108 -7.97 -11.63 -2.37
N ARG A 109 -8.50 -12.35 -1.36
CA ARG A 109 -9.87 -12.15 -0.87
C ARG A 109 -10.07 -10.77 -0.24
N ILE A 110 -9.12 -10.31 0.58
CA ILE A 110 -9.19 -9.02 1.26
C ILE A 110 -9.22 -7.88 0.23
N ILE A 111 -8.31 -7.84 -0.73
CA ILE A 111 -8.25 -6.75 -1.73
C ILE A 111 -9.48 -6.74 -2.64
N LYS A 112 -10.02 -7.93 -3.03
CA LYS A 112 -11.28 -8.03 -3.78
C LYS A 112 -12.44 -7.42 -3.03
N LYS A 113 -12.55 -7.69 -1.73
CA LYS A 113 -13.59 -7.14 -0.87
C LYS A 113 -13.45 -5.62 -0.77
N TYR A 114 -12.25 -5.11 -0.47
CA TYR A 114 -12.01 -3.66 -0.40
C TYR A 114 -12.43 -2.96 -1.67
N TYR A 115 -11.96 -3.45 -2.83
CA TYR A 115 -12.30 -2.84 -4.10
C TYR A 115 -13.80 -2.86 -4.38
N LYS A 116 -14.46 -4.01 -4.13
CA LYS A 116 -15.92 -4.18 -4.33
C LYS A 116 -16.77 -3.26 -3.42
N GLU A 117 -16.30 -3.01 -2.21
CA GLU A 117 -16.94 -2.12 -1.24
C GLU A 117 -16.64 -0.62 -1.49
N GLY A 118 -15.93 -0.28 -2.55
CA GLY A 118 -15.55 1.11 -2.85
C GLY A 118 -14.46 1.66 -1.92
N LYS A 119 -13.82 0.81 -1.12
CA LYS A 119 -12.67 1.18 -0.28
C LYS A 119 -11.41 1.28 -1.10
N TRP A 120 -10.45 2.04 -0.61
CA TRP A 120 -9.19 2.27 -1.32
C TRP A 120 -8.31 1.03 -1.36
N VAL A 121 -7.80 0.71 -2.56
CA VAL A 121 -6.75 -0.28 -2.76
C VAL A 121 -5.54 0.43 -3.36
N ALA A 122 -4.40 0.31 -2.69
CA ALA A 122 -3.18 0.98 -3.12
C ALA A 122 -2.03 -0.04 -3.28
N ALA A 123 -1.27 0.06 -4.37
CA ALA A 123 -0.15 -0.84 -4.67
C ALA A 123 0.99 -0.09 -5.35
N ILE A 124 2.25 -0.38 -5.00
CA ILE A 124 3.41 0.31 -5.57
C ILE A 124 4.42 -0.69 -6.14
N CYS A 125 5.18 -0.28 -7.16
CA CYS A 125 6.31 -1.01 -7.73
C CYS A 125 5.90 -2.33 -8.38
N GLY A 126 6.28 -3.47 -7.80
CA GLY A 126 5.89 -4.81 -8.25
C GLY A 126 4.49 -5.24 -7.77
N ALA A 127 3.94 -4.58 -6.73
CA ALA A 127 2.68 -4.99 -6.12
C ALA A 127 1.43 -4.84 -7.01
N PRO A 128 1.36 -3.97 -8.04
CA PRO A 128 0.26 -4.02 -9.01
C PRO A 128 0.08 -5.39 -9.68
N ALA A 129 1.12 -6.26 -9.73
CA ALA A 129 0.96 -7.63 -10.20
C ALA A 129 0.00 -8.46 -9.32
N VAL A 130 -0.13 -8.13 -8.03
CA VAL A 130 -1.11 -8.75 -7.12
C VAL A 130 -2.53 -8.40 -7.56
N LEU A 131 -2.74 -7.15 -8.02
CA LEU A 131 -4.03 -6.68 -8.55
C LEU A 131 -4.39 -7.44 -9.83
N ALA A 132 -3.42 -7.58 -10.74
CA ALA A 132 -3.61 -8.27 -12.01
C ALA A 132 -3.97 -9.76 -11.79
N LYS A 133 -3.24 -10.48 -10.96
CA LYS A 133 -3.57 -11.88 -10.61
C LYS A 133 -5.00 -12.03 -10.08
N ASN A 134 -5.46 -11.05 -9.32
CA ASN A 134 -6.78 -11.07 -8.69
C ASN A 134 -7.89 -10.39 -9.54
N LYS A 135 -7.57 -9.88 -10.73
CA LYS A 135 -8.48 -9.17 -11.65
C LYS A 135 -9.17 -7.97 -10.98
N ILE A 136 -8.43 -7.23 -10.15
CA ILE A 136 -8.92 -6.03 -9.48
C ILE A 136 -8.88 -4.87 -10.45
N ALA A 137 -10.02 -4.23 -10.72
CA ALA A 137 -10.10 -3.04 -11.56
C ALA A 137 -9.53 -3.23 -12.99
N ALA A 138 -9.72 -4.38 -13.62
CA ALA A 138 -9.31 -4.60 -15.01
C ALA A 138 -9.87 -3.48 -15.91
N GLY A 139 -9.07 -2.97 -16.85
CA GLY A 139 -9.38 -1.82 -17.69
C GLY A 139 -8.99 -0.47 -17.11
N SER A 140 -8.63 -0.38 -15.84
CA SER A 140 -8.21 0.88 -15.21
C SER A 140 -6.82 1.33 -15.67
N HIS A 141 -6.59 2.65 -15.54
CA HIS A 141 -5.27 3.25 -15.67
C HIS A 141 -4.42 2.90 -14.46
N ILE A 142 -3.21 2.44 -14.71
CA ILE A 142 -2.26 2.07 -13.66
C ILE A 142 -0.83 2.50 -13.99
N THR A 143 0.00 2.54 -12.97
CA THR A 143 1.45 2.55 -13.09
C THR A 143 2.05 1.45 -12.24
N CYS A 144 3.23 0.95 -12.63
CA CYS A 144 3.94 -0.10 -11.91
C CYS A 144 5.44 -0.05 -12.26
N HIS A 145 6.24 -0.82 -11.56
CA HIS A 145 7.65 -1.00 -11.91
C HIS A 145 7.78 -1.70 -13.27
N SER A 146 8.80 -1.32 -14.05
CA SER A 146 9.03 -1.85 -15.40
C SER A 146 9.15 -3.37 -15.46
N SER A 147 9.64 -4.01 -14.40
CA SER A 147 9.80 -5.47 -14.31
C SER A 147 8.50 -6.27 -14.28
N VAL A 148 7.34 -5.61 -14.14
CA VAL A 148 6.03 -6.30 -14.09
C VAL A 148 5.03 -5.76 -15.11
N ILE A 149 5.44 -4.89 -16.03
CA ILE A 149 4.57 -4.34 -17.08
C ILE A 149 3.92 -5.45 -17.92
N ASP A 150 4.67 -6.49 -18.22
CA ASP A 150 4.20 -7.66 -18.98
C ASP A 150 3.02 -8.40 -18.30
N LYS A 151 2.86 -8.23 -17.00
CA LYS A 151 1.74 -8.80 -16.23
C LYS A 151 0.48 -7.93 -16.23
N MET A 152 0.58 -6.71 -16.80
CA MET A 152 -0.49 -5.70 -16.76
C MET A 152 -1.36 -5.68 -18.03
N GLY A 153 -1.46 -6.80 -18.78
CA GLY A 153 -2.16 -6.86 -20.05
C GLY A 153 -3.63 -6.44 -20.04
N ASP A 154 -4.29 -6.55 -18.88
CA ASP A 154 -5.69 -6.14 -18.71
C ASP A 154 -5.86 -4.67 -18.26
N TYR A 155 -4.76 -3.89 -18.20
CA TYR A 155 -4.74 -2.51 -17.69
C TYR A 155 -4.16 -1.53 -18.71
N ILE A 156 -4.46 -0.24 -18.51
CA ILE A 156 -3.87 0.84 -19.29
C ILE A 156 -2.66 1.39 -18.52
N TYR A 157 -1.46 0.98 -18.93
CA TYR A 157 -0.22 1.46 -18.31
C TYR A 157 0.08 2.90 -18.71
N THR A 158 0.26 3.79 -17.72
CA THR A 158 0.47 5.23 -17.95
C THR A 158 1.91 5.68 -17.78
N GLY A 159 2.73 4.95 -17.01
CA GLY A 159 4.09 5.35 -16.67
C GLY A 159 4.19 6.60 -15.78
N ARG A 160 3.09 7.08 -15.21
CA ARG A 160 3.09 8.22 -14.28
C ARG A 160 3.74 7.84 -12.96
N PRO A 161 4.33 8.81 -12.24
CA PRO A 161 4.85 8.59 -10.88
C PRO A 161 3.86 7.91 -9.95
N VAL A 162 2.63 8.41 -9.93
CA VAL A 162 1.48 7.86 -9.20
C VAL A 162 0.25 8.01 -10.09
N GLU A 163 -0.52 6.94 -10.21
CA GLU A 163 -1.79 6.92 -10.92
C GLU A 163 -2.94 6.64 -9.97
N GLN A 164 -4.08 7.29 -10.21
CA GLN A 164 -5.32 7.05 -9.49
C GLN A 164 -6.46 6.90 -10.48
N ASP A 165 -7.16 5.78 -10.39
CA ASP A 165 -8.37 5.51 -11.17
C ASP A 165 -9.46 4.95 -10.23
N GLY A 166 -10.54 5.72 -10.06
CA GLY A 166 -11.56 5.41 -9.06
C GLY A 166 -10.97 5.31 -7.65
N ASN A 167 -11.19 4.16 -7.00
CA ASN A 167 -10.67 3.82 -5.67
C ASN A 167 -9.36 2.99 -5.72
N LEU A 168 -8.71 2.94 -6.87
CA LEU A 168 -7.41 2.33 -7.07
C LEU A 168 -6.32 3.40 -7.12
N ILE A 169 -5.20 3.20 -6.39
CA ILE A 169 -4.02 4.05 -6.45
C ILE A 169 -2.80 3.16 -6.68
N THR A 170 -2.01 3.48 -7.72
CA THR A 170 -0.77 2.76 -7.99
C THR A 170 0.43 3.71 -8.04
N GLY A 171 1.61 3.21 -7.66
CA GLY A 171 2.88 3.93 -7.68
C GLY A 171 3.93 3.20 -8.50
N ILE A 172 4.83 3.93 -9.16
CA ILE A 172 5.78 3.34 -10.10
C ILE A 172 6.92 2.58 -9.41
N GLY A 173 7.38 3.04 -8.24
CA GLY A 173 8.47 2.36 -7.52
C GLY A 173 9.11 3.18 -6.42
N ALA A 174 10.15 2.63 -5.81
CA ALA A 174 10.80 3.05 -4.58
C ALA A 174 11.20 4.54 -4.56
N GLY A 175 11.75 5.06 -5.65
CA GLY A 175 12.16 6.46 -5.75
C GLY A 175 11.03 7.48 -5.61
N LEU A 176 9.77 7.05 -5.74
CA LEU A 176 8.57 7.90 -5.67
C LEU A 176 7.63 7.50 -4.51
N SER A 177 8.17 6.80 -3.50
CA SER A 177 7.40 6.35 -2.33
C SER A 177 6.81 7.50 -1.52
N ILE A 178 7.49 8.66 -1.47
CA ILE A 178 6.98 9.87 -0.81
C ILE A 178 5.77 10.42 -1.58
N ASP A 179 5.87 10.55 -2.91
CA ASP A 179 4.76 11.02 -3.75
C ASP A 179 3.55 10.09 -3.66
N PHE A 180 3.79 8.78 -3.64
CA PHE A 180 2.76 7.77 -3.40
C PHE A 180 2.10 7.98 -2.03
N GLY A 181 2.87 8.07 -0.95
CA GLY A 181 2.35 8.33 0.39
C GLY A 181 1.54 9.63 0.50
N ILE A 182 1.99 10.72 -0.16
CA ILE A 182 1.25 11.99 -0.25
C ILE A 182 -0.09 11.80 -0.98
N ARG A 183 -0.11 11.00 -2.05
CA ARG A 183 -1.37 10.70 -2.75
C ARG A 183 -2.33 9.95 -1.85
N LEU A 184 -1.87 8.96 -1.08
CA LEU A 184 -2.69 8.25 -0.10
C LEU A 184 -3.25 9.19 0.97
N ALA A 185 -2.40 10.09 1.50
CA ALA A 185 -2.84 11.09 2.47
C ALA A 185 -3.93 12.02 1.90
N ARG A 186 -3.81 12.44 0.64
CA ARG A 186 -4.77 13.34 -0.03
C ARG A 186 -6.18 12.77 -0.15
N VAL A 187 -6.33 11.45 -0.28
CA VAL A 187 -7.65 10.82 -0.39
C VAL A 187 -8.25 10.45 0.96
N LEU A 188 -7.47 10.52 2.04
CA LEU A 188 -7.88 10.15 3.40
C LEU A 188 -8.05 11.36 4.33
N THR A 189 -7.42 12.50 4.02
CA THR A 189 -7.39 13.68 4.89
C THR A 189 -7.70 14.95 4.09
N ASP A 190 -7.84 16.08 4.78
CA ASP A 190 -8.06 17.37 4.14
C ASP A 190 -6.77 17.95 3.53
N ARG A 191 -6.96 18.93 2.65
CA ARG A 191 -5.87 19.59 1.93
C ARG A 191 -4.90 20.32 2.88
N GLU A 192 -5.42 20.94 3.94
CA GLU A 192 -4.61 21.72 4.88
C GLU A 192 -3.63 20.81 5.63
N THR A 193 -4.11 19.66 6.11
CA THR A 193 -3.29 18.62 6.74
C THR A 193 -2.14 18.18 5.83
N VAL A 194 -2.42 17.95 4.54
CA VAL A 194 -1.38 17.50 3.58
C VAL A 194 -0.37 18.62 3.30
N GLU A 195 -0.79 19.89 3.16
CA GLU A 195 0.15 20.98 2.93
C GLU A 195 1.01 21.24 4.18
N LEU A 196 0.45 21.14 5.38
CA LEU A 196 1.22 21.20 6.64
C LEU A 196 2.23 20.06 6.75
N LEU A 197 1.84 18.84 6.38
CA LEU A 197 2.75 17.69 6.30
C LEU A 197 3.94 17.99 5.39
N LYS A 198 3.70 18.44 4.15
CA LYS A 198 4.76 18.74 3.19
C LYS A 198 5.73 19.78 3.73
N LYS A 199 5.21 20.85 4.35
CA LYS A 199 6.03 21.87 4.98
C LYS A 199 6.91 21.29 6.09
N ARG A 200 6.36 20.44 6.96
CA ARG A 200 7.10 19.84 8.09
C ARG A 200 8.13 18.80 7.65
N MET A 201 7.91 18.16 6.51
CA MET A 201 8.85 17.21 5.92
C MET A 201 9.84 17.86 4.94
N GLU A 202 9.82 19.20 4.80
CA GLU A 202 10.66 19.93 3.84
C GLU A 202 10.53 19.41 2.40
N ILE A 203 9.33 18.91 2.04
CA ILE A 203 9.06 18.42 0.69
C ILE A 203 8.93 19.65 -0.22
N ARG A 204 9.95 19.86 -1.04
CA ARG A 204 9.99 20.91 -2.05
C ARG A 204 9.65 20.30 -3.40
N SER A 205 8.89 21.01 -4.24
CA SER A 205 8.89 20.70 -5.67
C SER A 205 10.34 20.83 -6.15
N CYS A 206 10.89 19.79 -6.73
CA CYS A 206 12.18 19.84 -7.38
C CYS A 206 12.03 20.78 -8.61
N ASN A 207 12.05 22.08 -8.39
CA ASN A 207 12.34 23.01 -9.45
C ASN A 207 13.79 22.74 -9.82
N THR A 208 14.01 22.32 -11.04
CA THR A 208 15.29 22.22 -11.72
C THR A 208 16.27 23.24 -11.15
N VAL A 209 17.41 22.74 -10.64
CA VAL A 209 18.56 23.58 -10.38
C VAL A 209 18.81 24.33 -11.70
N ASP A 210 18.55 25.63 -11.69
CA ASP A 210 18.93 26.46 -12.82
C ASP A 210 20.42 26.28 -13.05
N ALA A 211 20.74 25.60 -14.13
CA ALA A 211 22.07 25.55 -14.70
C ALA A 211 22.39 26.93 -15.33
N SER A 212 22.42 27.97 -14.51
CA SER A 212 22.81 29.28 -14.92
C SER A 212 23.75 29.89 -13.89
N SER A 213 25.00 29.73 -14.14
CA SER A 213 26.07 30.67 -13.89
C SER A 213 27.40 29.99 -13.60
N SER A 214 28.08 29.55 -14.62
CA SER A 214 29.54 29.52 -14.59
C SER A 214 30.08 30.20 -15.86
N THR A 215 29.85 31.49 -15.99
CA THR A 215 30.78 32.33 -16.74
C THR A 215 31.75 32.92 -15.72
N ARG A 216 32.78 32.18 -15.40
CA ARG A 216 34.03 32.80 -14.97
C ARG A 216 34.69 33.31 -16.23
N THR A 217 34.60 34.61 -16.44
CA THR A 217 35.53 35.32 -17.30
C THR A 217 36.82 35.49 -16.53
N GLU A 218 37.89 35.22 -17.20
CA GLU A 218 39.29 35.45 -16.85
C GLU A 218 39.59 36.90 -16.42
#